data_91dad8270efa8c00f6e9ad03abfd3d41
#
_entry.id   91dad8270efa8c00f6e9ad03abfd3d41
#
_cell.length_a   1.000
_cell.length_b   1.000
_cell.length_c   1.000
_cell.angle_alpha   90.00
_cell.angle_beta   90.00
_cell.angle_gamma   90.00
#
_symmetry.space_group_name_H-M   'P 1'
#
loop_
_entity.id
_entity.type
_entity.pdbx_description
1 polymer ?
#
loop_
_entity_poly.entity_id
_entity_poly.type
_entity_poly.pdbx_seq_one_letter_code
_entity_poly.pdbx_strand_id
1 'polypeptide(L)'
;MSSDLRFEFTKENIDIYLKELGKEYRRQSGKGMPAELILIGGASVLINYGFRNMTADVDAVIQAASGMKDAINAVRDRYGLPNHWLNDDFKNTSSYTPKLIEFSVYYKTFSNVLSIRTIASEYLIAMKLRSGRQYKSDLSDVLGILAEHEKEGTPLSMKQIRKAVTDLYGDWNSLPNASQVFIENVMGNSGFEQLYEQITREEQETKELLIQLEENYPGIITRANVNGIAENLQEKADRASILARLRQKKSVDTKITDEKKSGG
;
A
#
# COMPACT_ATOMS: atom_id res chain seq x y z
N MET A 1 -23.15 -3.16 -19.01
CA MET A 1 -22.53 -3.24 -17.68
C MET A 1 -21.26 -4.03 -17.85
N SER A 2 -20.17 -3.36 -18.12
CA SER A 2 -18.83 -3.99 -18.23
C SER A 2 -18.34 -4.19 -16.81
N SER A 3 -18.22 -5.43 -16.38
CA SER A 3 -17.42 -5.78 -15.22
C SER A 3 -15.98 -5.45 -15.61
N ASP A 4 -15.48 -4.28 -15.24
CA ASP A 4 -14.06 -4.00 -15.25
C ASP A 4 -13.42 -5.00 -14.28
N LEU A 5 -13.01 -6.14 -14.83
CA LEU A 5 -12.09 -7.07 -14.20
C LEU A 5 -10.84 -6.23 -13.92
N ARG A 6 -10.71 -5.76 -12.67
CA ARG A 6 -9.51 -5.03 -12.25
C ARG A 6 -8.33 -5.94 -12.50
N PHE A 7 -7.46 -5.53 -13.40
CA PHE A 7 -6.27 -6.28 -13.70
C PHE A 7 -5.39 -6.29 -12.43
N GLU A 8 -4.87 -7.47 -12.09
CA GLU A 8 -4.08 -7.68 -10.87
C GLU A 8 -2.66 -8.08 -11.24
N PHE A 9 -1.70 -7.30 -10.75
CA PHE A 9 -0.29 -7.67 -10.83
C PHE A 9 0.07 -8.51 -9.60
N THR A 10 0.51 -9.73 -9.84
CA THR A 10 1.02 -10.67 -8.84
C THR A 10 2.54 -10.79 -8.97
N LYS A 11 3.18 -11.42 -7.99
CA LYS A 11 4.64 -11.64 -8.01
C LYS A 11 5.08 -12.45 -9.25
N GLU A 12 4.23 -13.38 -9.70
CA GLU A 12 4.50 -14.26 -10.85
C GLU A 12 4.39 -13.51 -12.18
N ASN A 13 3.37 -12.67 -12.33
CA ASN A 13 3.12 -12.02 -13.62
C ASN A 13 3.89 -10.71 -13.80
N ILE A 14 4.19 -9.96 -12.74
CA ILE A 14 4.94 -8.70 -12.82
C ILE A 14 6.32 -8.90 -13.44
N ASP A 15 7.04 -9.97 -13.07
CA ASP A 15 8.34 -10.32 -13.63
C ASP A 15 8.25 -10.63 -15.13
N ILE A 16 7.15 -11.22 -15.58
CA ILE A 16 6.90 -11.49 -17.00
C ILE A 16 6.80 -10.18 -17.76
N TYR A 17 5.98 -9.24 -17.28
CA TYR A 17 5.79 -7.94 -17.95
C TYR A 17 7.04 -7.07 -17.92
N LEU A 18 7.79 -7.05 -16.80
CA LEU A 18 9.07 -6.34 -16.72
C LEU A 18 10.13 -6.94 -17.65
N LYS A 19 10.15 -8.26 -17.81
CA LYS A 19 11.03 -8.95 -18.77
C LYS A 19 10.68 -8.58 -20.22
N GLU A 20 9.40 -8.57 -20.56
CA GLU A 20 8.95 -8.19 -21.90
C GLU A 20 9.20 -6.69 -22.15
N LEU A 21 9.03 -5.85 -21.15
CA LEU A 21 9.39 -4.44 -21.22
C LEU A 21 10.89 -4.26 -21.51
N GLY A 22 11.76 -5.01 -20.83
CA GLY A 22 13.19 -4.97 -21.08
C GLY A 22 13.57 -5.40 -22.50
N LYS A 23 12.88 -6.42 -23.07
CA LYS A 23 13.08 -6.85 -24.47
C LYS A 23 12.63 -5.75 -25.44
N GLU A 24 11.45 -5.19 -25.22
CA GLU A 24 10.87 -4.18 -26.09
C GLU A 24 11.68 -2.88 -26.06
N TYR A 25 12.08 -2.42 -24.85
CA TYR A 25 12.94 -1.26 -24.71
C TYR A 25 14.30 -1.43 -25.41
N ARG A 26 14.92 -2.62 -25.27
CA ARG A 26 16.17 -2.93 -25.97
C ARG A 26 16.00 -2.92 -27.48
N ARG A 27 14.85 -3.38 -27.98
CA ARG A 27 14.54 -3.37 -29.42
C ARG A 27 14.43 -1.95 -29.97
N GLN A 28 13.82 -1.03 -29.20
CA GLN A 28 13.59 0.35 -29.61
C GLN A 28 14.80 1.26 -29.41
N SER A 29 15.49 1.13 -28.27
CA SER A 29 16.58 2.03 -27.88
C SER A 29 17.98 1.47 -28.10
N GLY A 30 18.09 0.17 -28.40
CA GLY A 30 19.39 -0.52 -28.62
C GLY A 30 20.07 -0.98 -27.33
N LYS A 31 21.15 -1.73 -27.47
CA LYS A 31 21.89 -2.35 -26.35
C LYS A 31 22.71 -1.34 -25.54
N GLY A 32 23.06 -0.21 -26.11
CA GLY A 32 23.90 0.81 -25.49
C GLY A 32 23.14 1.87 -24.66
N MET A 33 21.83 1.74 -24.50
CA MET A 33 20.99 2.68 -23.78
C MET A 33 20.39 2.01 -22.52
N PRO A 34 21.12 1.98 -21.40
CA PRO A 34 20.58 1.41 -20.17
C PRO A 34 19.40 2.24 -19.64
N ALA A 35 18.48 1.58 -18.96
CA ALA A 35 17.38 2.20 -18.25
C ALA A 35 17.27 1.62 -16.84
N GLU A 36 16.72 2.42 -15.93
CA GLU A 36 16.44 2.00 -14.57
C GLU A 36 14.99 2.34 -14.21
N LEU A 37 14.30 1.38 -13.59
CA LEU A 37 13.00 1.56 -12.96
C LEU A 37 13.15 1.31 -11.47
N ILE A 38 12.74 2.27 -10.67
CA ILE A 38 12.68 2.11 -9.21
C ILE A 38 11.22 1.95 -8.85
N LEU A 39 10.83 0.71 -8.59
CA LEU A 39 9.45 0.38 -8.20
C LEU A 39 9.17 0.91 -6.80
N ILE A 40 7.99 1.48 -6.64
CA ILE A 40 7.56 2.10 -5.39
C ILE A 40 6.19 1.59 -4.98
N GLY A 41 5.70 2.03 -3.82
CA GLY A 41 4.35 1.71 -3.37
C GLY A 41 4.05 0.21 -3.30
N GLY A 42 2.89 -0.17 -3.83
CA GLY A 42 2.40 -1.56 -3.83
C GLY A 42 3.29 -2.53 -4.60
N ALA A 43 3.88 -2.11 -5.72
CA ALA A 43 4.75 -2.94 -6.54
C ALA A 43 6.07 -3.28 -5.82
N SER A 44 6.64 -2.30 -5.06
CA SER A 44 7.83 -2.54 -4.24
C SER A 44 7.54 -3.53 -3.11
N VAL A 45 6.40 -3.40 -2.43
CA VAL A 45 5.96 -4.36 -1.39
C VAL A 45 5.76 -5.73 -1.98
N LEU A 46 5.03 -5.85 -3.10
CA LEU A 46 4.73 -7.11 -3.77
C LEU A 46 5.99 -7.91 -4.13
N ILE A 47 7.03 -7.22 -4.62
CA ILE A 47 8.28 -7.87 -5.04
C ILE A 47 9.13 -8.28 -3.84
N ASN A 48 9.21 -7.43 -2.83
CA ASN A 48 10.12 -7.65 -1.70
C ASN A 48 9.57 -8.63 -0.67
N TYR A 49 8.22 -8.75 -0.52
CA TYR A 49 7.59 -9.44 0.60
C TYR A 49 6.56 -10.48 0.15
N GLY A 50 6.36 -11.50 1.00
CA GLY A 50 5.44 -12.59 0.74
C GLY A 50 4.00 -12.35 1.17
N PHE A 51 3.74 -11.38 2.04
CA PHE A 51 2.42 -11.13 2.60
C PHE A 51 1.45 -10.43 1.64
N ARG A 52 1.96 -9.73 0.63
CA ARG A 52 1.15 -9.05 -0.37
C ARG A 52 1.00 -9.89 -1.62
N ASN A 53 -0.24 -10.19 -2.01
CA ASN A 53 -0.53 -11.07 -3.13
C ASN A 53 -0.65 -10.33 -4.47
N MET A 54 -1.05 -9.03 -4.44
CA MET A 54 -1.31 -8.26 -5.66
C MET A 54 -1.20 -6.75 -5.49
N THR A 55 -1.05 -6.08 -6.63
CA THR A 55 -1.27 -4.63 -6.77
C THR A 55 -2.06 -4.33 -8.05
N ALA A 56 -2.78 -3.21 -8.09
CA ALA A 56 -3.59 -2.82 -9.24
C ALA A 56 -2.77 -2.09 -10.34
N ASP A 57 -1.64 -1.53 -9.97
CA ASP A 57 -0.75 -0.73 -10.81
C ASP A 57 0.72 -0.92 -10.40
N VAL A 58 1.61 -0.50 -11.28
CA VAL A 58 3.06 -0.52 -11.06
C VAL A 58 3.57 0.92 -11.10
N ASP A 59 3.63 1.54 -9.92
CA ASP A 59 4.23 2.85 -9.77
C ASP A 59 5.77 2.75 -9.79
N ALA A 60 6.44 3.61 -10.57
CA ALA A 60 7.90 3.63 -10.63
C ALA A 60 8.48 5.02 -10.86
N VAL A 61 9.69 5.25 -10.37
CA VAL A 61 10.55 6.32 -10.89
C VAL A 61 11.24 5.79 -12.12
N ILE A 62 10.99 6.43 -13.27
CA ILE A 62 11.49 5.98 -14.57
C ILE A 62 12.70 6.83 -14.96
N GLN A 63 13.87 6.19 -15.08
CA GLN A 63 15.11 6.78 -15.57
C GLN A 63 15.50 6.09 -16.88
N ALA A 64 15.04 6.61 -18.01
CA ALA A 64 15.20 5.97 -19.31
C ALA A 64 15.21 6.99 -20.46
N ALA A 65 15.71 6.57 -21.63
CA ALA A 65 15.57 7.32 -22.86
C ALA A 65 14.11 7.32 -23.37
N SER A 66 13.83 8.16 -24.37
CA SER A 66 12.49 8.40 -24.92
C SER A 66 11.74 7.15 -25.39
N GLY A 67 12.43 6.11 -25.86
CA GLY A 67 11.83 4.84 -26.27
C GLY A 67 11.13 4.04 -25.15
N MET A 68 11.28 4.42 -23.88
CA MET A 68 10.63 3.71 -22.76
C MET A 68 9.10 3.83 -22.83
N LYS A 69 8.57 4.99 -23.16
CA LYS A 69 7.13 5.19 -23.28
C LYS A 69 6.51 4.30 -24.36
N ASP A 70 7.17 4.18 -25.49
CA ASP A 70 6.71 3.33 -26.59
C ASP A 70 6.83 1.86 -26.23
N ALA A 71 7.89 1.47 -25.51
CA ALA A 71 8.04 0.12 -25.00
C ALA A 71 6.93 -0.26 -23.98
N ILE A 72 6.57 0.64 -23.06
CA ILE A 72 5.47 0.45 -22.11
C ILE A 72 4.14 0.25 -22.86
N ASN A 73 3.86 1.08 -23.88
CA ASN A 73 2.65 0.97 -24.68
C ASN A 73 2.62 -0.34 -25.51
N ALA A 74 3.73 -0.74 -26.09
CA ALA A 74 3.83 -1.99 -26.86
C ALA A 74 3.58 -3.23 -25.98
N VAL A 75 4.09 -3.25 -24.77
CA VAL A 75 3.81 -4.33 -23.80
C VAL A 75 2.34 -4.30 -23.38
N ARG A 76 1.80 -3.12 -23.06
CA ARG A 76 0.37 -2.97 -22.77
C ARG A 76 -0.50 -3.59 -23.85
N ASP A 77 -0.28 -3.20 -25.09
CA ASP A 77 -1.10 -3.62 -26.22
C ASP A 77 -0.98 -5.12 -26.51
N ARG A 78 0.23 -5.68 -26.33
CA ARG A 78 0.51 -7.11 -26.55
C ARG A 78 -0.18 -8.00 -25.50
N TYR A 79 -0.23 -7.55 -24.24
CA TYR A 79 -0.72 -8.35 -23.13
C TYR A 79 -2.10 -7.90 -22.61
N GLY A 80 -2.73 -6.91 -23.24
CA GLY A 80 -4.03 -6.38 -22.82
C GLY A 80 -3.99 -5.75 -21.43
N LEU A 81 -2.85 -5.11 -21.06
CA LEU A 81 -2.70 -4.50 -19.75
C LEU A 81 -3.50 -3.19 -19.66
N PRO A 82 -3.87 -2.76 -18.46
CA PRO A 82 -4.56 -1.49 -18.26
C PRO A 82 -3.76 -0.30 -18.79
N ASN A 83 -4.47 0.76 -19.18
CA ASN A 83 -3.82 2.04 -19.40
C ASN A 83 -3.08 2.46 -18.14
N HIS A 84 -1.86 3.00 -18.29
CA HIS A 84 -1.01 3.38 -17.15
C HIS A 84 -0.61 2.21 -16.22
N TRP A 85 -0.58 0.97 -16.72
CA TRP A 85 -0.15 -0.20 -15.94
C TRP A 85 1.21 0.00 -15.26
N LEU A 86 2.13 0.66 -15.95
CA LEU A 86 3.38 1.17 -15.42
C LEU A 86 3.39 2.68 -15.63
N ASN A 87 3.51 3.42 -14.55
CA ASN A 87 3.38 4.89 -14.56
C ASN A 87 4.32 5.54 -13.54
N ASP A 88 4.45 6.85 -13.64
CA ASP A 88 5.21 7.69 -12.69
C ASP A 88 4.31 8.72 -11.97
N ASP A 89 3.00 8.48 -11.90
CA ASP A 89 2.00 9.36 -11.28
C ASP A 89 2.26 9.60 -9.80
N PHE A 90 2.97 8.69 -9.15
CA PHE A 90 3.44 8.85 -7.78
C PHE A 90 4.22 10.15 -7.55
N LYS A 91 4.90 10.68 -8.57
CA LYS A 91 5.60 11.98 -8.50
C LYS A 91 4.70 13.15 -8.11
N ASN A 92 3.39 13.00 -8.30
CA ASN A 92 2.38 14.00 -7.98
C ASN A 92 1.80 13.84 -6.56
N THR A 93 2.35 12.95 -5.74
CA THR A 93 1.87 12.68 -4.38
C THR A 93 2.75 13.35 -3.32
N SER A 94 2.19 13.58 -2.13
CA SER A 94 2.93 14.12 -0.97
C SER A 94 4.02 13.18 -0.44
N SER A 95 3.98 11.90 -0.82
CA SER A 95 4.96 10.89 -0.42
C SER A 95 6.18 10.85 -1.34
N TYR A 96 6.13 11.55 -2.47
CA TYR A 96 7.26 11.61 -3.39
C TYR A 96 8.34 12.58 -2.91
N THR A 97 9.57 12.13 -3.04
CA THR A 97 10.77 12.98 -2.97
C THR A 97 11.85 12.38 -3.90
N PRO A 98 12.63 13.23 -4.60
CA PRO A 98 13.74 12.75 -5.45
C PRO A 98 14.78 11.92 -4.70
N LYS A 99 14.92 12.12 -3.37
CA LYS A 99 15.83 11.37 -2.50
C LYS A 99 15.54 9.86 -2.44
N LEU A 100 14.33 9.44 -2.80
CA LEU A 100 13.96 8.00 -2.84
C LEU A 100 14.91 7.17 -3.70
N ILE A 101 15.47 7.76 -4.74
CA ILE A 101 16.43 7.09 -5.65
C ILE A 101 17.65 6.59 -4.86
N GLU A 102 18.15 7.39 -3.91
CA GLU A 102 19.34 7.08 -3.12
C GLU A 102 19.13 5.87 -2.19
N PHE A 103 17.89 5.61 -1.79
CA PHE A 103 17.50 4.54 -0.87
C PHE A 103 16.86 3.34 -1.57
N SER A 104 17.10 3.22 -2.87
CA SER A 104 16.66 2.07 -3.64
C SER A 104 17.66 0.91 -3.55
N VAL A 105 17.15 -0.31 -3.60
CA VAL A 105 17.92 -1.55 -3.59
C VAL A 105 17.74 -2.30 -4.92
N TYR A 106 18.80 -2.93 -5.39
CA TYR A 106 18.77 -3.70 -6.64
C TYR A 106 17.86 -4.93 -6.50
N TYR A 107 17.01 -5.14 -7.49
CA TYR A 107 16.21 -6.35 -7.60
C TYR A 107 16.72 -7.26 -8.73
N LYS A 108 16.64 -6.80 -9.99
CA LYS A 108 16.94 -7.65 -11.15
C LYS A 108 17.21 -6.82 -12.39
N THR A 109 17.99 -7.37 -13.34
CA THR A 109 18.18 -6.74 -14.66
C THR A 109 17.59 -7.61 -15.75
N PHE A 110 16.76 -7.01 -16.61
CA PHE A 110 16.14 -7.67 -17.75
C PHE A 110 16.80 -7.25 -19.07
N SER A 111 16.99 -8.22 -19.96
CA SER A 111 17.54 -8.03 -21.32
C SER A 111 18.90 -7.29 -21.37
N ASN A 112 19.65 -7.26 -20.27
CA ASN A 112 20.92 -6.55 -20.08
C ASN A 112 20.85 -5.04 -20.34
N VAL A 113 19.67 -4.42 -20.26
CA VAL A 113 19.46 -2.98 -20.46
C VAL A 113 18.54 -2.36 -19.44
N LEU A 114 17.62 -3.11 -18.83
CA LEU A 114 16.61 -2.60 -17.90
C LEU A 114 16.90 -3.09 -16.49
N SER A 115 17.44 -2.23 -15.66
CA SER A 115 17.65 -2.47 -14.23
C SER A 115 16.39 -2.15 -13.46
N ILE A 116 15.93 -3.08 -12.63
CA ILE A 116 14.81 -2.90 -11.71
C ILE A 116 15.36 -2.80 -10.30
N ARG A 117 14.89 -1.81 -9.58
CA ARG A 117 15.17 -1.57 -8.17
C ARG A 117 13.86 -1.43 -7.40
N THR A 118 13.92 -1.62 -6.11
CA THR A 118 12.81 -1.40 -5.16
C THR A 118 13.28 -0.43 -4.08
N ILE A 119 12.42 -0.05 -3.15
CA ILE A 119 12.80 0.83 -2.03
C ILE A 119 13.18 -0.03 -0.81
N ALA A 120 14.22 0.36 -0.09
CA ALA A 120 14.62 -0.29 1.15
C ALA A 120 13.51 -0.18 2.22
N SER A 121 13.40 -1.19 3.09
CA SER A 121 12.26 -1.43 3.99
C SER A 121 11.87 -0.24 4.84
N GLU A 122 12.80 0.38 5.54
CA GLU A 122 12.57 1.52 6.42
C GLU A 122 12.11 2.78 5.66
N TYR A 123 12.58 2.96 4.42
CA TYR A 123 12.17 4.07 3.56
C TYR A 123 10.80 3.79 2.92
N LEU A 124 10.49 2.53 2.64
CA LEU A 124 9.16 2.13 2.17
C LEU A 124 8.11 2.35 3.28
N ILE A 125 8.44 2.01 4.54
CA ILE A 125 7.62 2.35 5.70
C ILE A 125 7.43 3.87 5.81
N ALA A 126 8.50 4.66 5.72
CA ALA A 126 8.42 6.12 5.79
C ALA A 126 7.49 6.71 4.72
N MET A 127 7.56 6.20 3.48
CA MET A 127 6.65 6.58 2.39
C MET A 127 5.19 6.27 2.71
N LYS A 128 4.92 5.08 3.23
CA LYS A 128 3.59 4.61 3.61
C LYS A 128 3.01 5.45 4.74
N LEU A 129 3.80 5.74 5.78
CA LEU A 129 3.41 6.62 6.87
C LEU A 129 3.15 8.05 6.38
N ARG A 130 3.96 8.57 5.44
CA ARG A 130 3.74 9.90 4.85
C ARG A 130 2.42 9.98 4.08
N SER A 131 2.03 8.90 3.39
CA SER A 131 0.75 8.79 2.70
C SER A 131 -0.42 8.61 3.67
N GLY A 132 -0.31 7.66 4.60
CA GLY A 132 -1.24 7.40 5.70
C GLY A 132 -2.70 7.18 5.27
N ARG A 133 -2.95 6.63 4.06
CA ARG A 133 -4.30 6.45 3.53
C ARG A 133 -4.98 5.22 4.14
N GLN A 134 -6.06 5.44 4.84
CA GLN A 134 -6.81 4.39 5.54
C GLN A 134 -7.68 3.50 4.62
N TYR A 135 -7.90 3.91 3.38
CA TYR A 135 -8.67 3.16 2.37
C TYR A 135 -7.79 2.41 1.36
N LYS A 136 -6.48 2.47 1.54
CA LYS A 136 -5.48 1.72 0.77
C LYS A 136 -4.61 0.95 1.77
N SER A 137 -3.91 -0.05 1.29
CA SER A 137 -3.05 -0.90 2.14
C SER A 137 -1.79 -0.19 2.64
N ASP A 138 -1.88 1.09 3.07
CA ASP A 138 -0.69 1.80 3.54
C ASP A 138 -0.28 1.37 4.94
N LEU A 139 -1.24 1.22 5.86
CA LEU A 139 -0.96 0.83 7.25
C LEU A 139 -0.73 -0.69 7.38
N SER A 140 -1.51 -1.50 6.67
CA SER A 140 -1.27 -2.94 6.61
C SER A 140 0.07 -3.28 5.95
N ASP A 141 0.48 -2.58 4.90
CA ASP A 141 1.81 -2.76 4.31
C ASP A 141 2.94 -2.46 5.33
N VAL A 142 2.80 -1.42 6.16
CA VAL A 142 3.76 -1.13 7.25
C VAL A 142 3.85 -2.30 8.22
N LEU A 143 2.71 -2.81 8.69
CA LEU A 143 2.66 -3.94 9.62
C LEU A 143 3.21 -5.22 9.00
N GLY A 144 2.88 -5.51 7.75
CA GLY A 144 3.39 -6.68 7.02
C GLY A 144 4.92 -6.62 6.87
N ILE A 145 5.49 -5.46 6.56
CA ILE A 145 6.95 -5.27 6.49
C ILE A 145 7.59 -5.53 7.86
N LEU A 146 7.03 -4.97 8.94
CA LEU A 146 7.54 -5.16 10.30
C LEU A 146 7.47 -6.63 10.73
N ALA A 147 6.36 -7.31 10.43
CA ALA A 147 6.15 -8.73 10.74
C ALA A 147 7.14 -9.64 10.01
N GLU A 148 7.37 -9.43 8.71
CA GLU A 148 8.35 -10.20 7.93
C GLU A 148 9.77 -10.01 8.49
N HIS A 149 10.17 -8.77 8.79
CA HIS A 149 11.48 -8.49 9.38
C HIS A 149 11.66 -9.11 10.78
N GLU A 150 10.59 -9.12 11.60
CA GLU A 150 10.60 -9.81 12.90
C GLU A 150 10.79 -11.31 12.71
N LYS A 151 10.05 -11.92 11.79
CA LYS A 151 10.11 -13.34 11.45
C LYS A 151 11.47 -13.77 10.89
N GLU A 152 12.11 -12.91 10.11
CA GLU A 152 13.45 -13.14 9.56
C GLU A 152 14.58 -12.90 10.56
N GLY A 153 14.28 -12.45 11.78
CA GLY A 153 15.28 -12.14 12.82
C GLY A 153 16.06 -10.85 12.56
N THR A 154 15.54 -9.96 11.70
CA THR A 154 16.12 -8.66 11.36
C THR A 154 15.16 -7.51 11.68
N PRO A 155 14.65 -7.41 12.92
CA PRO A 155 13.59 -6.46 13.25
C PRO A 155 14.03 -5.01 13.01
N LEU A 156 13.13 -4.24 12.39
CA LEU A 156 13.34 -2.81 12.20
C LEU A 156 13.07 -2.05 13.49
N SER A 157 13.95 -1.14 13.83
CA SER A 157 13.82 -0.30 15.02
C SER A 157 13.14 1.03 14.72
N MET A 158 12.47 1.61 15.72
CA MET A 158 11.92 2.96 15.64
C MET A 158 12.97 4.01 15.23
N LYS A 159 14.24 3.82 15.63
CA LYS A 159 15.35 4.69 15.24
C LYS A 159 15.60 4.67 13.73
N GLN A 160 15.54 3.50 13.08
CA GLN A 160 15.70 3.38 11.63
C GLN A 160 14.53 4.04 10.90
N ILE A 161 13.30 3.84 11.37
CA ILE A 161 12.10 4.46 10.78
C ILE A 161 12.16 5.98 10.90
N ARG A 162 12.50 6.53 12.09
CA ARG A 162 12.67 7.97 12.28
C ARG A 162 13.78 8.55 11.39
N LYS A 163 14.88 7.81 11.24
CA LYS A 163 15.97 8.20 10.35
C LYS A 163 15.48 8.27 8.90
N ALA A 164 14.77 7.24 8.42
CA ALA A 164 14.24 7.20 7.06
C ALA A 164 13.26 8.35 6.79
N VAL A 165 12.37 8.68 7.73
CA VAL A 165 11.49 9.85 7.63
C VAL A 165 12.29 11.14 7.54
N THR A 166 13.31 11.31 8.38
CA THR A 166 14.16 12.51 8.37
C THR A 166 14.96 12.63 7.07
N ASP A 167 15.54 11.56 6.59
CA ASP A 167 16.29 11.51 5.33
C ASP A 167 15.41 11.93 4.14
N LEU A 168 14.19 11.39 4.07
CA LEU A 168 13.26 11.67 2.95
C LEU A 168 12.59 13.03 3.07
N TYR A 169 12.09 13.38 4.25
CA TYR A 169 11.14 14.49 4.43
C TYR A 169 11.65 15.60 5.37
N GLY A 170 12.86 15.46 5.90
CA GLY A 170 13.55 16.47 6.71
C GLY A 170 13.19 16.45 8.20
N ASP A 171 11.94 16.13 8.57
CA ASP A 171 11.48 16.15 9.96
C ASP A 171 10.39 15.07 10.18
N TRP A 172 10.36 14.54 11.40
CA TRP A 172 9.33 13.61 11.88
C TRP A 172 7.92 14.23 11.79
N ASN A 173 7.78 15.51 12.11
CA ASN A 173 6.51 16.23 12.06
C ASN A 173 5.98 16.45 10.62
N SER A 174 6.75 16.06 9.61
CA SER A 174 6.26 16.02 8.24
C SER A 174 5.20 14.94 8.02
N LEU A 175 5.17 13.90 8.87
CA LEU A 175 4.14 12.86 8.83
C LEU A 175 2.79 13.39 9.33
N PRO A 176 1.66 12.88 8.82
CA PRO A 176 0.35 13.07 9.45
C PRO A 176 0.38 12.62 10.91
N ASN A 177 -0.29 13.36 11.81
CA ASN A 177 -0.32 13.03 13.24
C ASN A 177 -0.86 11.61 13.50
N ALA A 178 -1.89 11.18 12.76
CA ALA A 178 -2.42 9.83 12.86
C ALA A 178 -1.37 8.75 12.55
N SER A 179 -0.51 8.99 11.54
CA SER A 179 0.59 8.08 11.20
C SER A 179 1.68 8.04 12.27
N GLN A 180 1.98 9.18 12.92
CA GLN A 180 2.94 9.23 14.03
C GLN A 180 2.43 8.39 15.20
N VAL A 181 1.18 8.63 15.62
CA VAL A 181 0.53 7.89 16.72
C VAL A 181 0.43 6.40 16.40
N PHE A 182 0.05 6.06 15.15
CA PHE A 182 -0.01 4.67 14.70
C PHE A 182 1.32 3.95 14.88
N ILE A 183 2.40 4.47 14.30
CA ILE A 183 3.69 3.77 14.31
C ILE A 183 4.31 3.73 15.72
N GLU A 184 4.12 4.76 16.55
CA GLU A 184 4.57 4.78 17.94
C GLU A 184 3.86 3.70 18.78
N ASN A 185 2.55 3.54 18.60
CA ASN A 185 1.77 2.49 19.25
C ASN A 185 2.18 1.10 18.75
N VAL A 186 2.35 0.92 17.45
CA VAL A 186 2.77 -0.34 16.83
C VAL A 186 4.12 -0.78 17.36
N MET A 187 5.12 0.12 17.36
CA MET A 187 6.48 -0.19 17.81
C MET A 187 6.60 -0.39 19.33
N GLY A 188 5.62 0.02 20.10
CA GLY A 188 5.49 -0.24 21.55
C GLY A 188 4.89 -1.60 21.89
N ASN A 189 4.35 -2.32 20.90
CA ASN A 189 3.70 -3.62 21.09
C ASN A 189 4.51 -4.73 20.42
N SER A 190 4.20 -5.98 20.79
CA SER A 190 4.65 -7.20 20.11
C SER A 190 3.47 -7.81 19.33
N GLY A 191 3.75 -8.64 18.32
CA GLY A 191 2.72 -9.35 17.57
C GLY A 191 2.21 -8.59 16.35
N PHE A 192 3.12 -8.13 15.51
CA PHE A 192 2.79 -7.41 14.27
C PHE A 192 1.88 -8.21 13.33
N GLU A 193 1.96 -9.53 13.32
CA GLU A 193 1.13 -10.38 12.47
C GLU A 193 -0.37 -10.25 12.82
N GLN A 194 -0.72 -10.26 14.10
CA GLN A 194 -2.11 -10.09 14.55
C GLN A 194 -2.64 -8.70 14.22
N LEU A 195 -1.80 -7.66 14.40
CA LEU A 195 -2.16 -6.30 14.03
C LEU A 195 -2.32 -6.15 12.52
N TYR A 196 -1.48 -6.82 11.73
CA TYR A 196 -1.58 -6.85 10.27
C TYR A 196 -2.94 -7.41 9.81
N GLU A 197 -3.37 -8.55 10.36
CA GLU A 197 -4.67 -9.14 10.03
C GLU A 197 -5.84 -8.22 10.40
N GLN A 198 -5.77 -7.56 11.56
CA GLN A 198 -6.80 -6.64 12.01
C GLN A 198 -6.88 -5.42 11.08
N ILE A 199 -5.78 -4.71 10.85
CA ILE A 199 -5.73 -3.51 10.02
C ILE A 199 -6.11 -3.82 8.57
N THR A 200 -5.67 -4.97 8.01
CA THR A 200 -6.06 -5.39 6.67
C THR A 200 -7.57 -5.52 6.53
N ARG A 201 -8.23 -6.06 7.55
CA ARG A 201 -9.70 -6.18 7.59
C ARG A 201 -10.37 -4.81 7.66
N GLU A 202 -9.90 -3.94 8.53
CA GLU A 202 -10.42 -2.57 8.68
C GLU A 202 -10.28 -1.74 7.39
N GLU A 203 -9.11 -1.85 6.72
CA GLU A 203 -8.88 -1.19 5.41
C GLU A 203 -9.82 -1.74 4.32
N GLN A 204 -10.06 -3.06 4.31
CA GLN A 204 -10.98 -3.67 3.36
C GLN A 204 -12.44 -3.24 3.60
N GLU A 205 -12.89 -3.25 4.84
CA GLU A 205 -14.23 -2.78 5.23
C GLU A 205 -14.42 -1.30 4.85
N THR A 206 -13.44 -0.46 5.13
CA THR A 206 -13.46 0.96 4.74
C THR A 206 -13.56 1.15 3.23
N LYS A 207 -12.80 0.36 2.47
CA LYS A 207 -12.84 0.38 1.01
C LYS A 207 -14.20 -0.03 0.46
N GLU A 208 -14.82 -1.05 1.03
CA GLU A 208 -16.17 -1.50 0.64
C GLU A 208 -17.23 -0.43 0.92
N LEU A 209 -17.15 0.24 2.08
CA LEU A 209 -18.04 1.35 2.42
C LEU A 209 -17.86 2.54 1.47
N LEU A 210 -16.64 2.87 1.07
CA LEU A 210 -16.38 3.93 0.08
C LEU A 210 -16.95 3.57 -1.29
N ILE A 211 -16.85 2.30 -1.73
CA ILE A 211 -17.44 1.83 -2.99
C ILE A 211 -18.95 1.97 -2.94
N GLN A 212 -19.60 1.51 -1.86
CA GLN A 212 -21.05 1.64 -1.68
C GLN A 212 -21.50 3.10 -1.65
N LEU A 213 -20.71 3.97 -1.02
CA LEU A 213 -21.01 5.40 -0.99
C LEU A 213 -20.96 6.02 -2.38
N GLU A 214 -19.94 5.69 -3.18
CA GLU A 214 -19.79 6.19 -4.55
C GLU A 214 -20.89 5.64 -5.48
N GLU A 215 -21.31 4.37 -5.30
CA GLU A 215 -22.43 3.77 -6.05
C GLU A 215 -23.75 4.48 -5.74
N ASN A 216 -24.01 4.81 -4.47
CA ASN A 216 -25.23 5.50 -4.06
C ASN A 216 -25.22 7.00 -4.39
N TYR A 217 -24.06 7.62 -4.43
CA TYR A 217 -23.86 9.06 -4.63
C TYR A 217 -22.69 9.31 -5.58
N PRO A 218 -22.83 9.06 -6.88
CA PRO A 218 -21.75 9.17 -7.86
C PRO A 218 -21.09 10.56 -7.85
N GLY A 219 -19.76 10.59 -7.79
CA GLY A 219 -18.96 11.82 -7.82
C GLY A 219 -18.82 12.53 -6.48
N ILE A 220 -19.33 11.95 -5.38
CA ILE A 220 -19.17 12.53 -4.04
C ILE A 220 -17.74 12.35 -3.53
N ILE A 221 -17.07 11.27 -3.94
CA ILE A 221 -15.71 10.95 -3.52
C ILE A 221 -14.71 11.59 -4.48
N THR A 222 -13.81 12.41 -3.93
CA THR A 222 -12.73 13.06 -4.67
C THR A 222 -11.38 12.78 -4.00
N ARG A 223 -10.27 13.02 -4.70
CA ARG A 223 -8.92 12.92 -4.09
C ARG A 223 -8.74 13.83 -2.88
N ALA A 224 -9.45 14.95 -2.84
CA ALA A 224 -9.33 15.93 -1.75
C ALA A 224 -10.09 15.52 -0.48
N ASN A 225 -11.21 14.78 -0.59
CA ASN A 225 -12.10 14.49 0.53
C ASN A 225 -12.12 13.01 0.96
N VAL A 226 -11.56 12.10 0.19
CA VAL A 226 -11.63 10.65 0.45
C VAL A 226 -11.07 10.25 1.81
N ASN A 227 -9.98 10.86 2.26
CA ASN A 227 -9.40 10.56 3.58
C ASN A 227 -10.36 10.97 4.71
N GLY A 228 -10.92 12.17 4.68
CA GLY A 228 -11.88 12.63 5.67
C GLY A 228 -13.18 11.83 5.67
N ILE A 229 -13.64 11.36 4.52
CA ILE A 229 -14.79 10.47 4.42
C ILE A 229 -14.45 9.11 5.06
N ALA A 230 -13.28 8.53 4.75
CA ALA A 230 -12.83 7.26 5.31
C ALA A 230 -12.74 7.32 6.85
N GLU A 231 -12.12 8.36 7.41
CA GLU A 231 -12.04 8.60 8.87
C GLU A 231 -13.43 8.65 9.50
N ASN A 232 -14.35 9.42 8.93
CA ASN A 232 -15.72 9.53 9.44
C ASN A 232 -16.51 8.20 9.36
N LEU A 233 -16.26 7.37 8.34
CA LEU A 233 -16.89 6.06 8.20
C LEU A 233 -16.39 5.08 9.28
N GLN A 234 -15.09 5.07 9.54
CA GLN A 234 -14.49 4.25 10.60
C GLN A 234 -15.01 4.66 11.99
N GLU A 235 -15.02 5.96 12.32
CA GLU A 235 -15.57 6.43 13.59
C GLU A 235 -17.04 6.02 13.80
N LYS A 236 -17.86 6.04 12.74
CA LYS A 236 -19.26 5.59 12.81
C LYS A 236 -19.37 4.09 13.00
N ALA A 237 -18.53 3.32 12.32
CA ALA A 237 -18.48 1.86 12.45
C ALA A 237 -18.08 1.46 13.88
N ASP A 238 -17.06 2.10 14.43
CA ASP A 238 -16.62 1.89 15.81
C ASP A 238 -17.72 2.20 16.84
N ARG A 239 -18.41 3.34 16.69
CA ARG A 239 -19.54 3.72 17.56
C ARG A 239 -20.68 2.72 17.44
N ALA A 240 -21.02 2.25 16.23
CA ALA A 240 -22.06 1.25 16.04
C ALA A 240 -21.69 -0.10 16.68
N SER A 241 -20.41 -0.52 16.52
CA SER A 241 -19.84 -1.72 17.15
C SER A 241 -19.91 -1.65 18.69
N ILE A 242 -19.50 -0.53 19.27
CA ILE A 242 -19.58 -0.29 20.72
C ILE A 242 -21.03 -0.34 21.21
N LEU A 243 -21.96 0.31 20.50
CA LEU A 243 -23.38 0.30 20.85
C LEU A 243 -23.98 -1.10 20.73
N ALA A 244 -23.59 -1.88 19.73
CA ALA A 244 -24.03 -3.27 19.58
C ALA A 244 -23.54 -4.15 20.75
N ARG A 245 -22.28 -4.02 21.15
CA ARG A 245 -21.70 -4.72 22.31
C ARG A 245 -22.39 -4.34 23.63
N LEU A 246 -22.68 -3.05 23.81
CA LEU A 246 -23.38 -2.58 24.99
C LEU A 246 -24.84 -3.10 25.07
N ARG A 247 -25.53 -3.18 23.92
CA ARG A 247 -26.88 -3.78 23.82
C ARG A 247 -26.88 -5.28 24.14
N GLN A 248 -25.89 -6.03 23.60
CA GLN A 248 -25.74 -7.47 23.91
C GLN A 248 -25.48 -7.69 25.41
N LYS A 249 -24.58 -6.90 26.00
CA LYS A 249 -24.30 -7.00 27.45
C LYS A 249 -25.55 -6.72 28.30
N LYS A 250 -26.35 -5.72 27.93
CA LYS A 250 -27.58 -5.38 28.61
C LYS A 250 -28.66 -6.48 28.49
N SER A 251 -28.73 -7.17 27.33
CA SER A 251 -29.67 -8.28 27.14
C SER A 251 -29.28 -9.54 27.92
N VAL A 252 -27.98 -9.77 28.15
CA VAL A 252 -27.48 -10.88 28.98
C VAL A 252 -27.77 -10.60 30.47
N ASP A 253 -27.50 -9.39 30.94
CA ASP A 253 -27.76 -8.99 32.32
C ASP A 253 -29.26 -9.02 32.68
N THR A 254 -30.14 -8.69 31.72
CA THR A 254 -31.60 -8.78 31.90
C THR A 254 -32.08 -10.22 32.02
N LYS A 255 -31.54 -11.14 31.21
CA LYS A 255 -31.87 -12.59 31.31
C LYS A 255 -31.43 -13.21 32.62
N ILE A 256 -30.26 -12.85 33.13
CA ILE A 256 -29.73 -13.34 34.42
C ILE A 256 -30.58 -12.85 35.60
N THR A 257 -31.18 -11.63 35.48
CA THR A 257 -32.04 -11.05 36.54
C THR A 257 -33.42 -11.66 36.54
N ASP A 258 -33.94 -12.07 35.38
CA ASP A 258 -35.28 -12.70 35.27
C ASP A 258 -35.23 -14.19 35.69
N GLU A 259 -34.15 -14.90 35.42
CA GLU A 259 -33.95 -16.29 35.90
C GLU A 259 -33.81 -16.36 37.45
N LYS A 260 -33.24 -15.32 38.08
CA LYS A 260 -33.13 -15.25 39.54
C LYS A 260 -34.45 -14.86 40.24
N LYS A 261 -35.42 -14.30 39.50
CA LYS A 261 -36.74 -13.98 40.02
C LYS A 261 -37.79 -15.08 39.87
N SER A 262 -37.56 -16.05 38.97
CA SER A 262 -38.46 -17.18 38.74
C SER A 262 -38.09 -18.45 39.51
N GLY A 263 -37.03 -18.45 40.32
CA GLY A 263 -36.54 -19.60 41.09
C GLY A 263 -36.62 -19.39 42.61
N GLY A 264 -37.52 -18.51 43.11
CA GLY A 264 -37.76 -18.28 44.53
C GLY A 264 -39.15 -18.71 44.97
#